data_6a1f316f9bcecb07ae0f98985f613309
#
_entry.id   6a1f316f9bcecb07ae0f98985f613309
#
_cell.length_a   1.000
_cell.length_b   1.000
_cell.length_c   1.000
_cell.angle_alpha   90.00
_cell.angle_beta   90.00
_cell.angle_gamma   90.00
#
_symmetry.space_group_name_H-M   'P 1'
#
loop_
_entity.id
_entity.type
_entity.pdbx_description
1 polymer ?
#
loop_
_entity_poly.entity_id
_entity_poly.type
_entity_poly.pdbx_seq_one_letter_code
_entity_poly.pdbx_strand_id
1 'polypeptide(L)'
;GVAVYEYGKEQIEIIRVNNAYYEVFGYQDISQKKDIFQGIPKRYHKRILDAFFYTADKGRETQCEFSRKNEAGEEIFISLKLYDVGIVGNKHIIYGVFLNVTEPKQLEWELEKYRLLLSGKTKDREMEQEKEQSEE
;
A
#
# COMPACT_ATOMS: atom_id res chain seq x y z
N GLY A 1 6.47 -3.02 9.70
CA GLY A 1 7.73 -3.47 9.13
C GLY A 1 8.56 -2.34 8.57
N VAL A 2 9.84 -2.48 8.67
CA VAL A 2 10.78 -1.48 8.14
C VAL A 2 11.81 -2.18 7.26
N ALA A 3 12.05 -1.59 6.09
CA ALA A 3 13.14 -1.98 5.22
C ALA A 3 14.01 -0.76 4.93
N VAL A 4 15.30 -0.98 4.80
CA VAL A 4 16.25 0.05 4.41
C VAL A 4 16.74 -0.28 3.02
N TYR A 5 16.65 0.69 2.12
CA TYR A 5 17.04 0.54 0.72
C TYR A 5 18.18 1.48 0.38
N GLU A 6 19.01 1.02 -0.54
CA GLU A 6 19.95 1.89 -1.25
C GLU A 6 19.45 2.10 -2.67
N TYR A 7 19.36 3.35 -3.08
CA TYR A 7 18.96 3.73 -4.43
C TYR A 7 20.05 4.57 -5.09
N GLY A 8 20.55 4.09 -6.23
CA GLY A 8 21.51 4.81 -7.04
C GLY A 8 21.69 4.14 -8.40
N LYS A 9 22.00 4.95 -9.43
CA LYS A 9 22.18 4.47 -10.81
C LYS A 9 21.01 3.62 -11.31
N GLU A 10 19.79 4.04 -10.96
CA GLU A 10 18.53 3.36 -11.31
C GLU A 10 18.39 1.95 -10.73
N GLN A 11 19.22 1.61 -9.74
CA GLN A 11 19.13 0.34 -9.03
C GLN A 11 18.68 0.58 -7.60
N ILE A 12 17.82 -0.30 -7.11
CA ILE A 12 17.34 -0.29 -5.73
C ILE A 12 17.67 -1.63 -5.11
N GLU A 13 18.34 -1.59 -3.97
CA GLU A 13 18.68 -2.80 -3.22
C GLU A 13 18.17 -2.71 -1.79
N ILE A 14 17.64 -3.82 -1.28
CA ILE A 14 17.32 -3.93 0.14
C ILE A 14 18.60 -4.27 0.88
N ILE A 15 18.99 -3.42 1.83
CA ILE A 15 20.20 -3.64 2.63
C ILE A 15 19.89 -4.13 4.04
N ARG A 16 18.70 -3.88 4.56
CA ARG A 16 18.30 -4.33 5.89
C ARG A 16 16.77 -4.32 6.02
N VAL A 17 16.26 -5.27 6.77
CA VAL A 17 14.84 -5.33 7.17
C VAL A 17 14.76 -5.70 8.65
N ASN A 18 13.68 -5.31 9.31
CA ASN A 18 13.43 -5.74 10.68
C ASN A 18 12.48 -6.94 10.73
N ASN A 19 12.30 -7.51 11.91
CA ASN A 19 11.44 -8.70 12.07
C ASN A 19 10.00 -8.44 11.66
N ALA A 20 9.48 -7.26 11.94
CA ALA A 20 8.12 -6.89 11.58
C ALA A 20 7.90 -6.87 10.06
N TYR A 21 8.95 -6.62 9.26
CA TYR A 21 8.88 -6.72 7.80
C TYR A 21 8.46 -8.14 7.39
N TYR A 22 9.07 -9.14 7.99
CA TYR A 22 8.75 -10.54 7.69
C TYR A 22 7.32 -10.89 8.08
N GLU A 23 6.84 -10.34 9.19
CA GLU A 23 5.47 -10.55 9.64
C GLU A 23 4.45 -9.98 8.67
N VAL A 24 4.69 -8.76 8.17
CA VAL A 24 3.82 -8.11 7.20
C VAL A 24 3.73 -8.91 5.91
N PHE A 25 4.84 -9.50 5.47
CA PHE A 25 4.90 -10.28 4.24
C PHE A 25 4.62 -11.77 4.46
N GLY A 26 4.54 -12.21 5.71
CA GLY A 26 4.29 -13.61 6.02
C GLY A 26 5.46 -14.53 5.72
N TYR A 27 6.67 -14.00 5.70
CA TYR A 27 7.88 -14.81 5.46
C TYR A 27 8.27 -15.57 6.71
N GLN A 28 8.53 -16.86 6.55
CA GLN A 28 9.01 -17.70 7.65
C GLN A 28 10.53 -17.83 7.64
N ASP A 29 11.14 -17.78 6.47
CA ASP A 29 12.59 -17.89 6.33
C ASP A 29 13.20 -16.50 6.14
N ILE A 30 13.92 -16.06 7.17
CA ILE A 30 14.56 -14.75 7.19
C ILE A 30 15.97 -14.77 6.57
N SER A 31 16.47 -15.94 6.21
CA SER A 31 17.82 -16.09 5.65
C SER A 31 17.90 -15.82 4.16
N GLN A 32 16.77 -15.81 3.46
CA GLN A 32 16.74 -15.61 2.02
C GLN A 32 17.04 -14.15 1.65
N LYS A 33 17.82 -13.98 0.59
CA LYS A 33 18.06 -12.66 0.02
C LYS A 33 16.76 -12.09 -0.52
N LYS A 34 16.45 -10.85 -0.14
CA LYS A 34 15.20 -10.20 -0.53
C LYS A 34 15.35 -9.42 -1.81
N ASP A 35 14.46 -9.66 -2.75
CA ASP A 35 14.21 -8.77 -3.87
C ASP A 35 13.25 -7.69 -3.38
N ILE A 36 13.40 -6.46 -3.86
CA ILE A 36 12.53 -5.35 -3.45
C ILE A 36 11.06 -5.62 -3.75
N PHE A 37 10.76 -6.48 -4.72
CA PHE A 37 9.40 -6.82 -5.12
C PHE A 37 8.96 -8.21 -4.67
N GLN A 38 9.75 -8.88 -3.85
CA GLN A 38 9.39 -10.21 -3.38
C GLN A 38 8.06 -10.17 -2.63
N GLY A 39 7.11 -11.00 -3.06
CA GLY A 39 5.78 -11.04 -2.46
C GLY A 39 4.85 -9.93 -2.91
N ILE A 40 5.27 -9.08 -3.83
CA ILE A 40 4.46 -7.98 -4.35
C ILE A 40 4.02 -8.30 -5.78
N PRO A 41 2.70 -8.31 -6.07
CA PRO A 41 2.22 -8.58 -7.42
C PRO A 41 2.78 -7.59 -8.44
N LYS A 42 3.08 -8.10 -9.63
CA LYS A 42 3.73 -7.35 -10.70
C LYS A 42 2.99 -6.07 -11.09
N ARG A 43 1.66 -6.07 -10.99
CA ARG A 43 0.83 -4.90 -11.32
C ARG A 43 1.13 -3.67 -10.47
N TYR A 44 1.77 -3.84 -9.33
CA TYR A 44 2.12 -2.74 -8.42
C TYR A 44 3.57 -2.27 -8.57
N HIS A 45 4.41 -2.99 -9.32
CA HIS A 45 5.85 -2.71 -9.39
C HIS A 45 6.14 -1.30 -9.90
N LYS A 46 5.46 -0.88 -10.96
CA LYS A 46 5.65 0.46 -11.51
C LYS A 46 5.28 1.56 -10.51
N ARG A 47 4.15 1.39 -9.82
CA ARG A 47 3.69 2.35 -8.80
C ARG A 47 4.73 2.52 -7.69
N ILE A 48 5.31 1.41 -7.25
CA ILE A 48 6.31 1.39 -6.19
C ILE A 48 7.61 2.03 -6.69
N LEU A 49 8.05 1.69 -7.89
CA LEU A 49 9.24 2.32 -8.50
C LEU A 49 9.08 3.83 -8.64
N ASP A 50 7.92 4.27 -9.11
CA ASP A 50 7.64 5.70 -9.24
C ASP A 50 7.69 6.41 -7.88
N ALA A 51 7.22 5.75 -6.83
CA ALA A 51 7.30 6.29 -5.47
C ALA A 51 8.76 6.42 -5.01
N PHE A 52 9.60 5.42 -5.26
CA PHE A 52 11.04 5.50 -4.95
C PHE A 52 11.71 6.65 -5.70
N PHE A 53 11.47 6.76 -7.00
CA PHE A 53 12.05 7.82 -7.82
C PHE A 53 11.62 9.20 -7.35
N TYR A 54 10.35 9.36 -7.04
CA TYR A 54 9.82 10.64 -6.54
C TYR A 54 10.44 11.00 -5.20
N THR A 55 10.50 10.06 -4.27
CA THR A 55 11.10 10.28 -2.95
C THR A 55 12.57 10.68 -3.07
N ALA A 56 13.33 9.99 -3.92
CA ALA A 56 14.75 10.29 -4.13
C ALA A 56 14.94 11.63 -4.84
N ASP A 57 14.14 11.91 -5.87
CA ASP A 57 14.29 13.13 -6.68
C ASP A 57 13.84 14.38 -5.93
N LYS A 58 12.72 14.31 -5.22
CA LYS A 58 12.14 15.48 -4.54
C LYS A 58 12.50 15.57 -3.06
N GLY A 59 13.09 14.54 -2.49
CA GLY A 59 13.39 14.51 -1.06
C GLY A 59 12.14 14.54 -0.19
N ARG A 60 11.00 14.14 -0.72
CA ARG A 60 9.73 14.14 -0.02
C ARG A 60 9.25 12.73 0.27
N GLU A 61 8.57 12.59 1.40
CA GLU A 61 7.86 11.37 1.74
C GLU A 61 6.84 11.01 0.65
N THR A 62 6.77 9.74 0.29
CA THR A 62 5.72 9.21 -0.57
C THR A 62 5.01 8.06 0.12
N GLN A 63 3.79 7.82 -0.30
CA GLN A 63 3.00 6.71 0.21
C GLN A 63 2.30 6.03 -0.96
N CYS A 64 2.32 4.71 -0.95
CA CYS A 64 1.54 3.91 -1.88
C CYS A 64 0.98 2.70 -1.17
N GLU A 65 -0.04 2.10 -1.77
CA GLU A 65 -0.66 0.90 -1.25
C GLU A 65 -0.63 -0.19 -2.30
N PHE A 66 -0.50 -1.42 -1.84
CA PHE A 66 -0.63 -2.58 -2.70
C PHE A 66 -1.31 -3.70 -1.93
N SER A 67 -1.78 -4.70 -2.65
CA SER A 67 -2.36 -5.89 -2.04
C SER A 67 -1.62 -7.14 -2.48
N ARG A 68 -1.71 -8.15 -1.67
CA ARG A 68 -1.20 -9.48 -1.97
C ARG A 68 -2.08 -10.52 -1.28
N LYS A 69 -1.99 -11.76 -1.73
CA LYS A 69 -2.66 -12.86 -1.05
C LYS A 69 -1.73 -13.48 -0.03
N ASN A 70 -2.24 -13.77 1.16
CA ASN A 70 -1.51 -14.52 2.17
C ASN A 70 -1.57 -16.03 1.85
N GLU A 71 -0.97 -16.84 2.72
CA GLU A 71 -0.96 -18.30 2.53
C GLU A 71 -2.35 -18.93 2.52
N ALA A 72 -3.29 -18.34 3.24
CA ALA A 72 -4.69 -18.79 3.26
C ALA A 72 -5.50 -18.34 2.05
N GLY A 73 -4.88 -17.60 1.12
CA GLY A 73 -5.57 -17.06 -0.06
C GLY A 73 -6.37 -15.81 0.21
N GLU A 74 -6.28 -15.24 1.41
CA GLU A 74 -6.96 -13.99 1.75
C GLU A 74 -6.16 -12.80 1.23
N GLU A 75 -6.87 -11.80 0.71
CA GLU A 75 -6.23 -10.58 0.23
C GLU A 75 -5.88 -9.67 1.42
N ILE A 76 -4.62 -9.32 1.54
CA ILE A 76 -4.15 -8.37 2.53
C ILE A 76 -3.66 -7.10 1.85
N PHE A 77 -3.91 -5.97 2.50
CA PHE A 77 -3.56 -4.64 2.00
C PHE A 77 -2.42 -4.07 2.83
N ILE A 78 -1.41 -3.56 2.13
CA ILE A 78 -0.19 -3.06 2.75
C ILE A 78 -0.01 -1.61 2.30
N SER A 79 0.21 -0.73 3.27
CA SER A 79 0.63 0.64 3.03
C SER A 79 2.14 0.72 3.14
N LEU A 80 2.76 1.33 2.14
CA LEU A 80 4.19 1.58 2.11
C LEU A 80 4.44 3.08 2.11
N LYS A 81 5.17 3.55 3.11
CA LYS A 81 5.68 4.92 3.15
C LYS A 81 7.17 4.90 2.94
N LEU A 82 7.65 5.79 2.08
CA LEU A 82 9.08 5.91 1.75
C LEU A 82 9.60 7.25 2.22
N TYR A 83 10.77 7.22 2.85
CA TYR A 83 11.45 8.39 3.38
C TYR A 83 12.89 8.40 2.90
N ASP A 84 13.33 9.47 2.25
CA ASP A 84 14.74 9.66 1.93
C ASP A 84 15.41 10.23 3.17
N VAL A 85 16.32 9.46 3.76
CA VAL A 85 17.00 9.85 5.00
C VAL A 85 18.42 10.40 4.75
N GLY A 86 18.84 10.46 3.51
CA GLY A 86 20.13 11.07 3.17
C GLY A 86 20.84 10.36 2.04
N ILE A 87 22.00 10.88 1.70
CA ILE A 87 22.84 10.34 0.64
C ILE A 87 24.16 9.90 1.28
N VAL A 88 24.56 8.66 0.99
CA VAL A 88 25.84 8.11 1.41
C VAL A 88 26.61 7.71 0.14
N GLY A 89 27.73 8.35 -0.10
CA GLY A 89 28.42 8.21 -1.38
C GLY A 89 27.55 8.77 -2.49
N ASN A 90 27.23 7.96 -3.50
CA ASN A 90 26.37 8.34 -4.61
C ASN A 90 24.97 7.73 -4.51
N LYS A 91 24.61 7.20 -3.34
CA LYS A 91 23.35 6.46 -3.18
C LYS A 91 22.47 7.11 -2.14
N HIS A 92 21.19 7.17 -2.45
CA HIS A 92 20.17 7.56 -1.49
C HIS A 92 19.89 6.40 -0.54
N ILE A 93 19.75 6.72 0.73
CA ILE A 93 19.26 5.78 1.73
C ILE A 93 17.79 6.07 1.95
N ILE A 94 16.95 5.10 1.66
CA ILE A 94 15.50 5.24 1.73
C ILE A 94 14.96 4.23 2.73
N TYR A 95 14.16 4.71 3.66
CA TYR A 95 13.44 3.85 4.60
C TYR A 95 12.05 3.60 4.06
N GLY A 96 11.67 2.32 4.02
CA GLY A 96 10.31 1.92 3.72
C GLY A 96 9.63 1.43 4.99
N VAL A 97 8.46 1.99 5.29
CA VAL A 97 7.64 1.56 6.42
C VAL A 97 6.42 0.86 5.87
N PHE A 98 6.26 -0.41 6.22
CA PHE A 98 5.18 -1.28 5.74
C PHE A 98 4.20 -1.51 6.86
N LEU A 99 2.93 -1.22 6.62
CA LEU A 99 1.85 -1.48 7.57
C LEU A 99 0.78 -2.33 6.90
N ASN A 100 0.32 -3.35 7.61
CA ASN A 100 -0.84 -4.10 7.19
C ASN A 100 -2.08 -3.27 7.53
N VAL A 101 -2.77 -2.80 6.52
CA VAL A 101 -3.95 -1.93 6.66
C VAL A 101 -5.24 -2.64 6.26
N THR A 102 -5.24 -3.96 6.29
CA THR A 102 -6.38 -4.78 5.88
C THR A 102 -7.62 -4.48 6.71
N GLU A 103 -7.49 -4.45 8.05
CA GLU A 103 -8.63 -4.15 8.92
C GLU A 103 -9.21 -2.75 8.71
N PRO A 104 -8.38 -1.67 8.72
CA PRO A 104 -8.91 -0.34 8.40
C PRO A 104 -9.54 -0.26 7.02
N LYS A 105 -8.97 -0.93 6.02
CA LYS A 105 -9.53 -0.95 4.67
C LYS A 105 -10.88 -1.65 4.63
N GLN A 106 -11.01 -2.78 5.30
CA GLN A 106 -12.28 -3.50 5.38
C GLN A 106 -13.35 -2.66 6.06
N LEU A 107 -13.00 -1.96 7.13
CA LEU A 107 -13.93 -1.05 7.81
C LEU A 107 -14.33 0.10 6.90
N GLU A 108 -13.40 0.70 6.18
CA GLU A 108 -13.69 1.75 5.20
C GLU A 108 -14.67 1.25 4.13
N TRP A 109 -14.44 0.06 3.60
CA TRP A 109 -15.31 -0.54 2.59
C TRP A 109 -16.69 -0.85 3.14
N GLU A 110 -16.77 -1.35 4.36
CA GLU A 110 -18.05 -1.60 5.02
C GLU A 110 -18.82 -0.30 5.22
N LEU A 111 -18.14 0.74 5.70
CA LEU A 111 -18.75 2.06 5.87
C LEU A 111 -19.18 2.65 4.53
N GLU A 112 -18.35 2.51 3.49
CA GLU A 112 -18.68 2.99 2.16
C GLU A 112 -19.87 2.22 1.58
N LYS A 113 -19.88 0.90 1.77
CA LYS A 113 -21.00 0.05 1.36
C LYS A 113 -22.29 0.47 2.06
N TYR A 114 -22.23 0.75 3.37
CA TYR A 114 -23.34 1.26 4.13
C TYR A 114 -23.82 2.61 3.61
N ARG A 115 -22.86 3.50 3.35
CA ARG A 115 -23.14 4.83 2.81
C ARG A 115 -23.82 4.72 1.44
N LEU A 116 -23.34 3.85 0.58
CA LEU A 116 -23.93 3.60 -0.74
C LEU A 116 -25.33 3.00 -0.63
N LEU A 117 -25.53 2.07 0.30
CA LEU A 117 -26.84 1.49 0.55
C LEU A 117 -27.83 2.52 1.07
N LEU A 118 -27.40 3.37 2.00
CA LEU A 118 -28.23 4.47 2.51
C LEU A 118 -28.49 5.52 1.43
N SER A 119 -27.47 5.86 0.65
CA SER A 119 -27.58 6.77 -0.48
C SER A 119 -28.47 6.19 -1.58
N GLY A 120 -28.36 4.89 -1.83
CA GLY A 120 -29.22 4.16 -2.76
C GLY A 120 -30.66 4.10 -2.30
N LYS A 121 -30.89 3.83 -1.01
CA LYS A 121 -32.21 3.90 -0.40
C LYS A 121 -32.78 5.31 -0.38
N THR A 122 -31.92 6.29 -0.15
CA THR A 122 -32.28 7.70 -0.20
C THR A 122 -32.53 8.14 -1.63
N LYS A 123 -31.76 7.66 -2.57
CA LYS A 123 -31.95 7.89 -4.00
C LYS A 123 -33.15 7.13 -4.53
N ASP A 124 -33.38 5.92 -4.09
CA ASP A 124 -34.60 5.16 -4.43
C ASP A 124 -35.79 5.75 -3.76
N ARG A 125 -35.67 6.30 -2.58
CA ARG A 125 -36.68 7.11 -1.92
C ARG A 125 -36.84 8.47 -2.57
N GLU A 126 -35.78 9.09 -3.00
CA GLU A 126 -35.79 10.34 -3.76
C GLU A 126 -36.22 10.13 -5.20
N MET A 127 -35.97 8.99 -5.77
CA MET A 127 -36.48 8.58 -7.07
C MET A 127 -37.89 8.02 -6.99
N GLU A 128 -38.22 7.37 -5.94
CA GLU A 128 -39.58 7.02 -5.61
C GLU A 128 -40.32 8.23 -5.09
N GLN A 129 -39.68 9.19 -4.55
CA GLN A 129 -40.21 10.45 -4.13
C GLN A 129 -40.13 11.50 -5.21
N GLU A 130 -39.32 11.39 -6.16
CA GLU A 130 -39.34 12.12 -7.39
C GLU A 130 -40.22 11.43 -8.37
N LYS A 131 -40.35 10.14 -8.24
CA LYS A 131 -41.30 9.31 -8.89
C LYS A 131 -42.55 9.33 -8.10
N GLU A 132 -42.60 9.53 -6.91
CA GLU A 132 -43.67 9.66 -6.01
C GLU A 132 -43.80 11.05 -5.53
N GLN A 133 -43.02 11.79 -5.62
CA GLN A 133 -43.03 13.24 -5.60
C GLN A 133 -43.01 13.80 -6.95
N SER A 134 -42.85 13.20 -7.59
CA SER A 134 -42.88 13.04 -8.75
C SER A 134 -43.70 11.91 -8.81
N GLU A 135 -43.84 11.08 -8.04
CA GLU A 135 -44.55 9.92 -7.77
C GLU A 135 -44.81 9.70 -6.35
N GLU A 136 -44.31 10.40 -5.69
CA GLU A 136 -44.61 10.55 -4.34
C GLU A 136 -44.60 11.97 -4.07
#